data_d82a035998a943279b9e9db3007a82bf
#
_entry.id   d82a035998a943279b9e9db3007a82bf
#
_cell.length_a   1.000
_cell.length_b   1.000
_cell.length_c   1.000
_cell.angle_alpha   90.00
_cell.angle_beta   90.00
_cell.angle_gamma   90.00
#
_symmetry.space_group_name_H-M   'P 1'
#
loop_
_entity.id
_entity.type
_entity.pdbx_description
1 polymer ?
#
loop_
_entity_poly.entity_id
_entity_poly.type
_entity_poly.pdbx_seq_one_letter_code
_entity_poly.pdbx_strand_id
1 'polypeptide(L)'
;MHNAIVIGAGLAGSEAAWQLAQRGIHVDLYEMKPVKMTPAHHSSAFAELCCSNSLRGAEICTAPGLLKEELRRAGSLIISCADATRVEAGGALAVDPTHPKFLRNLFLG
;
A
#
# COMPACT_ATOMS: atom_id res chain seq x y z
N MET A 1 -5.94 -25.02 -10.79
CA MET A 1 -5.15 -23.80 -10.54
C MET A 1 -6.08 -22.59 -10.59
N HIS A 2 -6.02 -21.77 -9.57
CA HIS A 2 -6.84 -20.56 -9.53
C HIS A 2 -5.99 -19.38 -9.95
N ASN A 3 -6.51 -18.56 -10.85
CA ASN A 3 -5.87 -17.36 -11.33
C ASN A 3 -6.75 -16.15 -11.00
N ALA A 4 -6.13 -15.04 -10.70
CA ALA A 4 -6.82 -13.77 -10.45
C ALA A 4 -6.19 -12.66 -11.29
N ILE A 5 -7.00 -11.72 -11.70
CA ILE A 5 -6.57 -10.52 -12.40
C ILE A 5 -6.85 -9.34 -11.47
N VAL A 6 -5.83 -8.52 -11.25
CA VAL A 6 -5.95 -7.26 -10.49
C VAL A 6 -5.63 -6.11 -11.44
N ILE A 7 -6.55 -5.18 -11.56
CA ILE A 7 -6.41 -4.03 -12.44
C ILE A 7 -6.18 -2.79 -11.59
N GLY A 8 -5.02 -2.19 -11.74
CA GLY A 8 -4.57 -1.04 -10.97
C GLY A 8 -3.64 -1.45 -9.81
N ALA A 9 -2.46 -0.87 -9.77
CA ALA A 9 -1.46 -1.12 -8.74
C ALA A 9 -1.33 0.08 -7.77
N GLY A 10 -2.47 0.64 -7.38
CA GLY A 10 -2.56 1.60 -6.28
C GLY A 10 -2.46 0.88 -4.93
N LEU A 11 -2.85 1.55 -3.86
CA LEU A 11 -2.82 0.96 -2.52
C LEU A 11 -3.68 -0.30 -2.44
N ALA A 12 -4.91 -0.23 -2.92
CA ALA A 12 -5.84 -1.36 -2.85
C ALA A 12 -5.42 -2.52 -3.75
N GLY A 13 -5.04 -2.26 -5.00
CA GLY A 13 -4.63 -3.29 -5.95
C GLY A 13 -3.34 -3.99 -5.55
N SER A 14 -2.37 -3.23 -5.05
CA SER A 14 -1.11 -3.80 -4.56
C SER A 14 -1.34 -4.71 -3.36
N GLU A 15 -2.19 -4.30 -2.41
CA GLU A 15 -2.55 -5.13 -1.26
C GLU A 15 -3.30 -6.40 -1.69
N ALA A 16 -4.27 -6.26 -2.60
CA ALA A 16 -5.03 -7.40 -3.10
C ALA A 16 -4.13 -8.42 -3.81
N ALA A 17 -3.24 -7.96 -4.68
CA ALA A 17 -2.30 -8.82 -5.38
C ALA A 17 -1.37 -9.56 -4.41
N TRP A 18 -0.86 -8.87 -3.40
CA TRP A 18 -0.03 -9.46 -2.36
C TRP A 18 -0.78 -10.54 -1.59
N GLN A 19 -1.98 -10.23 -1.11
CA GLN A 19 -2.78 -11.17 -0.33
C GLN A 19 -3.13 -12.42 -1.12
N LEU A 20 -3.48 -12.28 -2.39
CA LEU A 20 -3.76 -13.42 -3.26
C LEU A 20 -2.51 -14.27 -3.49
N ALA A 21 -1.38 -13.63 -3.77
CA ALA A 21 -0.11 -14.33 -3.98
C ALA A 21 0.34 -15.10 -2.71
N GLN A 22 0.16 -14.50 -1.53
CA GLN A 22 0.48 -15.16 -0.26
C GLN A 22 -0.37 -16.42 -0.01
N ARG A 23 -1.52 -16.52 -0.66
CA ARG A 23 -2.42 -17.67 -0.58
C ARG A 23 -2.22 -18.67 -1.72
N GLY A 24 -1.14 -18.53 -2.49
CA GLY A 24 -0.80 -19.44 -3.58
C GLY A 24 -1.62 -19.25 -4.85
N ILE A 25 -2.32 -18.12 -4.99
CA ILE A 25 -3.09 -17.79 -6.18
C ILE A 25 -2.18 -17.05 -7.16
N HIS A 26 -2.13 -17.51 -8.41
CA HIS A 26 -1.44 -16.79 -9.46
C HIS A 26 -2.17 -15.50 -9.79
N VAL A 27 -1.45 -14.38 -9.79
CA VAL A 27 -2.04 -13.05 -9.99
C VAL A 27 -1.39 -12.37 -11.19
N ASP A 28 -2.23 -11.92 -12.11
CA ASP A 28 -1.83 -11.01 -13.17
C ASP A 28 -2.20 -9.58 -12.76
N LEU A 29 -1.20 -8.75 -12.49
CA LEU A 29 -1.38 -7.37 -12.07
C LEU A 29 -1.14 -6.43 -13.25
N TYR A 30 -2.18 -5.67 -13.60
CA TYR A 30 -2.12 -4.69 -14.69
C TYR A 30 -2.11 -3.28 -14.14
N GLU A 31 -1.16 -2.47 -14.60
CA GLU A 31 -1.02 -1.08 -14.19
C GLU A 31 -0.79 -0.19 -15.42
N MET A 32 -1.50 0.94 -15.49
CA MET A 32 -1.37 1.86 -16.61
C MET A 32 -0.09 2.71 -16.58
N LYS A 33 0.48 2.93 -15.41
CA LYS A 33 1.76 3.66 -15.30
C LYS A 33 2.93 2.77 -15.74
N PRO A 34 3.97 3.32 -16.36
CA PRO A 34 4.19 4.72 -16.69
C PRO A 34 3.58 5.15 -18.03
N VAL A 35 2.92 4.26 -18.77
CA VAL A 35 2.38 4.55 -20.12
C VAL A 35 1.34 5.65 -20.05
N LYS A 36 0.47 5.61 -19.05
CA LYS A 36 -0.56 6.63 -18.82
C LYS A 36 -0.61 6.99 -17.34
N MET A 37 -0.69 8.28 -17.06
CA MET A 37 -0.77 8.81 -15.70
C MET A 37 -1.92 9.81 -15.60
N THR A 38 -2.51 9.93 -14.41
CA THR A 38 -3.48 10.98 -14.12
C THR A 38 -2.75 12.23 -13.60
N PRO A 39 -3.41 13.42 -13.57
CA PRO A 39 -2.79 14.62 -12.97
C PRO A 39 -2.36 14.46 -11.51
N ALA A 40 -2.96 13.53 -10.78
CA ALA A 40 -2.61 13.27 -9.39
C ALA A 40 -1.33 12.44 -9.22
N HIS A 41 -0.90 11.72 -10.25
CA HIS A 41 0.26 10.85 -10.17
C HIS A 41 1.55 11.60 -10.52
N HIS A 42 2.61 11.34 -9.76
CA HIS A 42 3.95 11.94 -9.93
C HIS A 42 5.06 10.90 -10.04
N SER A 43 4.75 9.62 -9.83
CA SER A 43 5.72 8.52 -9.81
C SER A 43 5.20 7.35 -10.64
N SER A 44 6.12 6.59 -11.24
CA SER A 44 5.79 5.31 -11.88
C SER A 44 5.67 4.16 -10.89
N ALA A 45 5.97 4.37 -9.61
CA ALA A 45 5.90 3.34 -8.57
C ALA A 45 4.46 2.91 -8.26
N PHE A 46 4.32 1.69 -7.78
CA PHE A 46 3.04 1.17 -7.27
C PHE A 46 2.68 1.81 -5.93
N ALA A 47 1.40 1.75 -5.57
CA ALA A 47 0.88 2.22 -4.29
C ALA A 47 1.26 3.67 -3.98
N GLU A 48 1.24 4.54 -4.96
CA GLU A 48 1.57 5.95 -4.78
C GLU A 48 0.54 6.66 -3.90
N LEU A 49 1.04 7.42 -2.91
CA LEU A 49 0.23 8.30 -2.08
C LEU A 49 0.03 9.64 -2.81
N CYS A 50 -1.14 9.83 -3.42
CA CYS A 50 -1.38 10.95 -4.31
C CYS A 50 -1.74 12.27 -3.59
N CYS A 51 -2.53 12.18 -2.50
CA CYS A 51 -3.08 13.37 -1.83
C CYS A 51 -2.20 13.88 -0.70
N SER A 52 -1.58 12.97 0.05
CA SER A 52 -0.67 13.30 1.15
C SER A 52 0.20 12.10 1.48
N ASN A 53 1.20 12.31 2.33
CA ASN A 53 2.02 11.23 2.86
C ASN A 53 1.48 10.64 4.17
N SER A 54 0.21 10.91 4.48
CA SER A 54 -0.45 10.44 5.70
C SER A 54 -1.53 9.41 5.37
N LEU A 55 -1.55 8.31 6.12
CA LEU A 55 -2.62 7.32 6.11
C LEU A 55 -3.66 7.59 7.21
N ARG A 56 -3.77 8.83 7.65
CA ARG A 56 -4.68 9.32 8.69
C ARG A 56 -4.31 8.77 10.08
N GLY A 57 -5.28 8.73 11.00
CA GLY A 57 -5.05 8.38 12.40
C GLY A 57 -4.48 6.99 12.61
N ALA A 58 -3.60 6.86 13.59
CA ALA A 58 -2.96 5.61 13.98
C ALA A 58 -3.35 5.17 15.39
N GLU A 59 -4.07 5.99 16.14
CA GLU A 59 -4.47 5.68 17.52
C GLU A 59 -5.60 4.65 17.53
N ILE A 60 -5.41 3.57 18.29
CA ILE A 60 -6.32 2.42 18.32
C ILE A 60 -7.73 2.79 18.86
N CYS A 61 -7.84 3.86 19.63
CA CYS A 61 -9.13 4.34 20.13
C CYS A 61 -9.97 5.08 19.08
N THR A 62 -9.43 5.32 17.90
CA THR A 62 -10.13 5.94 16.77
C THR A 62 -10.49 4.90 15.72
N ALA A 63 -11.54 5.15 14.93
CA ALA A 63 -11.95 4.22 13.87
C ALA A 63 -10.85 3.96 12.84
N PRO A 64 -10.16 4.98 12.27
CA PRO A 64 -9.08 4.72 11.32
C PRO A 64 -7.89 4.01 11.96
N GLY A 65 -7.58 4.26 13.21
CA GLY A 65 -6.51 3.57 13.93
C GLY A 65 -6.86 2.12 14.24
N LEU A 66 -8.09 1.84 14.64
CA LEU A 66 -8.56 0.48 14.87
C LEU A 66 -8.53 -0.34 13.58
N LEU A 67 -9.00 0.22 12.45
CA LEU A 67 -8.94 -0.45 11.16
C LEU A 67 -7.50 -0.82 10.79
N LYS A 68 -6.55 0.07 11.01
CA LYS A 68 -5.13 -0.22 10.74
C LYS A 68 -4.61 -1.35 11.61
N GLU A 69 -5.01 -1.41 12.88
CA GLU A 69 -4.61 -2.52 13.75
C GLU A 69 -5.20 -3.85 13.28
N GLU A 70 -6.44 -3.86 12.84
CA GLU A 70 -7.05 -5.05 12.25
C GLU A 70 -6.30 -5.50 10.98
N LEU A 71 -5.96 -4.56 10.10
CA LEU A 71 -5.19 -4.83 8.89
C LEU A 71 -3.78 -5.35 9.25
N ARG A 72 -3.14 -4.78 10.27
CA ARG A 72 -1.82 -5.24 10.74
C ARG A 72 -1.88 -6.68 11.20
N ARG A 73 -2.89 -7.05 11.97
CA ARG A 73 -3.12 -8.43 12.42
C ARG A 73 -3.47 -9.38 11.28
N ALA A 74 -4.09 -8.86 10.21
CA ALA A 74 -4.38 -9.64 9.01
C ALA A 74 -3.19 -9.79 8.06
N GLY A 75 -2.04 -9.20 8.38
CA GLY A 75 -0.83 -9.32 7.56
C GLY A 75 -0.78 -8.38 6.37
N SER A 76 -1.32 -7.16 6.52
CA SER A 76 -1.31 -6.15 5.45
C SER A 76 0.12 -5.77 5.03
N LEU A 77 0.40 -5.83 3.73
CA LEU A 77 1.65 -5.35 3.15
C LEU A 77 1.77 -3.84 3.29
N ILE A 78 0.72 -3.10 2.97
CA ILE A 78 0.72 -1.63 3.00
C ILE A 78 0.97 -1.11 4.42
N ILE A 79 0.29 -1.65 5.41
CA ILE A 79 0.49 -1.24 6.80
C ILE A 79 1.88 -1.62 7.30
N SER A 80 2.39 -2.79 6.93
CA SER A 80 3.77 -3.20 7.26
C SER A 80 4.80 -2.23 6.68
N CYS A 81 4.65 -1.82 5.43
CA CYS A 81 5.52 -0.83 4.80
C CYS A 81 5.39 0.55 5.45
N ALA A 82 4.17 0.96 5.80
CA ALA A 82 3.92 2.23 6.46
C ALA A 82 4.57 2.27 7.84
N ASP A 83 4.41 1.23 8.63
CA ASP A 83 5.04 1.13 9.95
C ASP A 83 6.57 1.21 9.87
N ALA A 84 7.16 0.58 8.85
CA ALA A 84 8.61 0.57 8.64
C ALA A 84 9.17 1.92 8.18
N THR A 85 8.34 2.80 7.65
CA THR A 85 8.75 4.09 7.08
C THR A 85 8.06 5.29 7.75
N ARG A 86 7.51 5.07 8.94
CA ARG A 86 6.77 6.06 9.71
C ARG A 86 7.65 7.26 10.07
N VAL A 87 7.07 8.46 9.94
CA VAL A 87 7.65 9.70 10.41
C VAL A 87 6.76 10.35 11.46
N GLU A 88 7.33 11.22 12.31
CA GLU A 88 6.59 11.91 13.36
C GLU A 88 5.52 12.82 12.77
N ALA A 89 4.27 12.63 13.18
CA ALA A 89 3.13 13.42 12.73
C ALA A 89 1.98 13.40 13.76
N GLY A 90 2.31 13.44 15.04
CA GLY A 90 1.31 13.34 16.11
C GLY A 90 0.61 11.99 16.11
N GLY A 91 -0.74 12.00 16.15
CA GLY A 91 -1.55 10.79 16.12
C GLY A 91 -1.79 10.19 14.73
N ALA A 92 -1.22 10.76 13.69
CA ALA A 92 -1.39 10.26 12.33
C ALA A 92 -0.28 9.27 11.93
N LEU A 93 -0.62 8.32 11.05
CA LEU A 93 0.37 7.45 10.41
C LEU A 93 0.87 8.14 9.13
N ALA A 94 1.88 8.97 9.27
CA ALA A 94 2.59 9.59 8.16
C ALA A 94 3.82 8.77 7.79
N VAL A 95 4.15 8.75 6.50
CA VAL A 95 5.24 7.94 5.96
C VAL A 95 6.13 8.78 5.06
N ASP A 96 7.35 8.34 4.86
CA ASP A 96 8.23 8.88 3.84
C ASP A 96 8.04 8.08 2.53
N PRO A 97 7.31 8.62 1.55
CA PRO A 97 7.02 7.89 0.32
C PRO A 97 8.24 7.67 -0.55
N THR A 98 9.35 8.39 -0.28
CA THR A 98 10.62 8.23 -1.01
C THR A 98 11.54 7.21 -0.35
N HIS A 99 11.16 6.70 0.83
CA HIS A 99 12.01 5.76 1.57
C HIS A 99 12.19 4.47 0.77
N PRO A 100 13.43 3.99 0.58
CA PRO A 100 13.71 2.80 -0.22
C PRO A 100 12.94 1.56 0.21
N LYS A 101 12.71 1.38 1.51
CA LYS A 101 11.92 0.24 2.03
C LYS A 101 10.46 0.31 1.62
N PHE A 102 9.87 1.51 1.56
CA PHE A 102 8.49 1.68 1.13
C PHE A 102 8.32 1.23 -0.33
N LEU A 103 9.20 1.69 -1.20
CA LEU A 103 9.17 1.34 -2.62
C LEU A 103 9.59 -0.11 -2.88
N ARG A 104 10.66 -0.55 -2.20
CA ARG A 104 11.28 -1.85 -2.45
C ARG A 104 10.40 -3.04 -2.08
N ASN A 105 9.71 -2.95 -0.95
CA ASN A 105 8.84 -4.03 -0.48
C ASN A 105 7.63 -4.24 -1.41
N LEU A 106 7.21 -3.20 -2.14
CA LEU A 106 6.13 -3.27 -3.10
C LEU A 106 6.55 -3.93 -4.44
N PHE A 107 7.84 -3.85 -4.78
CA PHE A 107 8.35 -4.36 -6.05
C PHE A 107 8.92 -5.78 -5.96
N LEU A 108 9.37 -6.21 -4.79
CA LEU A 108 10.08 -7.48 -4.60
C LEU A 108 9.24 -8.52 -3.84
N GLY A 109 8.01 -8.18 -3.55
CA GLY A 109 7.08 -9.08 -2.84
C GLY A 109 6.62 -10.30 -3.67
#